data_9b9a70b642cb60382d7afe670225ccae
#
_entry.id   9b9a70b642cb60382d7afe670225ccae
#
_cell.length_a   1.000
_cell.length_b   1.000
_cell.length_c   1.000
_cell.angle_alpha   90.00
_cell.angle_beta   90.00
_cell.angle_gamma   90.00
#
_symmetry.space_group_name_H-M   'P 1'
#
loop_
_entity.id
_entity.type
_entity.pdbx_description
1 polymer ?
#
loop_
_entity_poly.entity_id
_entity_poly.type
_entity_poly.pdbx_seq_one_letter_code
_entity_poly.pdbx_strand_id
1 'polypeptide(L)'
;MAAHAGANGLRDRRVWRKHLPSFALWAVWLVSRTVLYLIGTVPRFVGDVGLYQHWYACCLSRDTFPSADPMWQYPPGAGLVLWLPGRLPGSYPDDFALLATGCDLAVTIVLVAASRRGGSLAGAWYWVCGVPVLGSLAVGRLDMIPVMLSVVALCAAGRGGVRGGLLAVAAAVKAWPVTLLAGTAPGQWRRVLVTTLVVVLAVLAFLRGPTMSFLAHQDARGTEIESAVAVPFMIWRLAGWHGSLVYKYGAYQLSGAHAGLARDASRLSLILIAVMVTAWCVLTARGRIRWRPEFATDAPLAVTLLVLVASPVLSPQYMLWAIGLAAACLAARRTTQRPAAWAILAAALLTVIVFPAGWASLLRGSAIMTGILAARDALLAVAAAVSCWRVLSAARSGGEDQGKLAATDAGTPAAAGSGPGGP
;
A
#
# COMPACT_ATOMS: atom_id res chain seq x y z
N MET A 1 -44.25 35.24 -19.10
CA MET A 1 -44.11 33.97 -18.34
C MET A 1 -43.13 32.95 -18.93
N ALA A 2 -42.51 33.16 -20.12
CA ALA A 2 -41.60 32.23 -20.78
C ALA A 2 -40.13 32.33 -20.37
N ALA A 3 -39.68 33.43 -19.77
CA ALA A 3 -38.27 33.65 -19.42
C ALA A 3 -37.79 32.97 -18.16
N HIS A 4 -38.69 32.55 -17.22
CA HIS A 4 -38.32 31.85 -15.99
C HIS A 4 -38.12 30.34 -16.13
N ALA A 5 -38.70 29.69 -17.16
CA ALA A 5 -38.57 28.25 -17.38
C ALA A 5 -37.17 27.86 -17.94
N GLY A 6 -36.54 28.74 -18.71
CA GLY A 6 -35.21 28.48 -19.30
C GLY A 6 -34.04 28.54 -18.31
N ALA A 7 -34.13 29.43 -17.30
CA ALA A 7 -33.03 29.61 -16.32
C ALA A 7 -32.95 28.44 -15.32
N ASN A 8 -34.08 27.83 -14.94
CA ASN A 8 -34.14 26.67 -14.04
C ASN A 8 -33.59 25.41 -14.75
N GLY A 9 -33.92 25.18 -16.03
CA GLY A 9 -33.41 24.04 -16.80
C GLY A 9 -31.87 24.06 -17.02
N LEU A 10 -31.29 25.26 -17.17
CA LEU A 10 -29.83 25.42 -17.30
C LEU A 10 -29.09 25.27 -15.96
N ARG A 11 -29.72 25.68 -14.86
CA ARG A 11 -29.20 25.50 -13.50
C ARG A 11 -29.22 24.04 -13.10
N ASP A 12 -30.28 23.29 -13.39
CA ASP A 12 -30.40 21.86 -13.18
C ASP A 12 -29.38 21.09 -14.00
N ARG A 13 -29.21 21.38 -15.28
CA ARG A 13 -28.20 20.73 -16.13
C ARG A 13 -26.78 20.95 -15.66
N ARG A 14 -26.44 22.12 -15.08
CA ARG A 14 -25.13 22.39 -14.49
C ARG A 14 -24.91 21.65 -13.17
N VAL A 15 -25.93 21.49 -12.35
CA VAL A 15 -25.90 20.70 -11.11
C VAL A 15 -25.70 19.22 -11.45
N TRP A 16 -26.48 18.68 -12.36
CA TRP A 16 -26.33 17.27 -12.82
C TRP A 16 -24.96 16.98 -13.41
N ARG A 17 -24.40 17.87 -14.26
CA ARG A 17 -23.06 17.69 -14.82
C ARG A 17 -21.94 17.68 -13.77
N LYS A 18 -22.10 18.37 -12.64
CA LYS A 18 -21.10 18.34 -11.54
C LYS A 18 -21.18 17.05 -10.71
N HIS A 19 -22.33 16.41 -10.63
CA HIS A 19 -22.52 15.20 -9.84
C HIS A 19 -22.44 13.90 -10.65
N LEU A 20 -22.58 13.97 -11.96
CA LEU A 20 -22.53 12.82 -12.87
C LEU A 20 -21.27 11.94 -12.70
N PRO A 21 -20.05 12.51 -12.58
CA PRO A 21 -18.84 11.69 -12.38
C PRO A 21 -18.85 10.91 -11.06
N SER A 22 -19.48 11.45 -10.03
CA SER A 22 -19.59 10.77 -8.71
C SER A 22 -20.63 9.66 -8.75
N PHE A 23 -21.75 9.86 -9.44
CA PHE A 23 -22.78 8.83 -9.58
C PHE A 23 -22.27 7.63 -10.40
N ALA A 24 -21.61 7.89 -11.54
CA ALA A 24 -21.01 6.85 -12.35
C ALA A 24 -19.97 6.03 -11.56
N LEU A 25 -19.17 6.68 -10.71
CA LEU A 25 -18.19 6.00 -9.86
C LEU A 25 -18.87 5.01 -8.91
N TRP A 26 -19.96 5.41 -8.26
CA TRP A 26 -20.70 4.52 -7.35
C TRP A 26 -21.40 3.38 -8.08
N ALA A 27 -21.92 3.63 -9.28
CA ALA A 27 -22.51 2.59 -10.11
C ALA A 27 -21.45 1.55 -10.51
N VAL A 28 -20.27 1.99 -10.98
CA VAL A 28 -19.15 1.10 -11.32
C VAL A 28 -18.64 0.35 -10.08
N TRP A 29 -18.54 1.03 -8.92
CA TRP A 29 -18.17 0.36 -7.67
C TRP A 29 -19.17 -0.76 -7.36
N LEU A 30 -20.46 -0.48 -7.33
CA LEU A 30 -21.51 -1.46 -6.98
C LEU A 30 -21.47 -2.65 -7.95
N VAL A 31 -21.52 -2.39 -9.25
CA VAL A 31 -21.52 -3.46 -10.29
C VAL A 31 -20.27 -4.32 -10.18
N SER A 32 -19.09 -3.70 -10.10
CA SER A 32 -17.83 -4.46 -10.06
C SER A 32 -17.69 -5.29 -8.78
N ARG A 33 -18.16 -4.80 -7.62
CA ARG A 33 -18.09 -5.57 -6.36
C ARG A 33 -19.13 -6.69 -6.32
N THR A 34 -20.32 -6.46 -6.87
CA THR A 34 -21.31 -7.52 -7.05
C THR A 34 -20.76 -8.63 -7.94
N VAL A 35 -20.13 -8.28 -9.08
CA VAL A 35 -19.48 -9.26 -9.96
C VAL A 35 -18.36 -10.01 -9.23
N LEU A 36 -17.48 -9.31 -8.50
CA LEU A 36 -16.42 -9.96 -7.72
C LEU A 36 -16.97 -10.92 -6.67
N TYR A 37 -18.03 -10.55 -5.98
CA TYR A 37 -18.70 -11.41 -5.01
C TYR A 37 -19.26 -12.67 -5.68
N LEU A 38 -20.00 -12.52 -6.77
CA LEU A 38 -20.60 -13.64 -7.50
C LEU A 38 -19.56 -14.59 -8.09
N ILE A 39 -18.47 -14.08 -8.68
CA ILE A 39 -17.37 -14.90 -9.19
C ILE A 39 -16.58 -15.55 -8.06
N GLY A 40 -16.34 -14.84 -6.97
CA GLY A 40 -15.59 -15.34 -5.79
C GLY A 40 -16.31 -16.45 -5.04
N THR A 41 -17.64 -16.58 -5.15
CA THR A 41 -18.42 -17.65 -4.52
C THR A 41 -18.42 -18.95 -5.32
N VAL A 42 -18.03 -18.94 -6.59
CA VAL A 42 -18.12 -20.10 -7.50
C VAL A 42 -16.94 -21.09 -7.40
N PRO A 43 -15.66 -20.71 -7.29
CA PRO A 43 -14.63 -21.57 -6.68
C PRO A 43 -14.20 -20.93 -5.37
N ARG A 44 -14.71 -21.47 -4.27
CA ARG A 44 -14.45 -21.03 -2.91
C ARG A 44 -13.01 -20.54 -2.72
N PHE A 45 -12.84 -19.21 -2.84
CA PHE A 45 -11.68 -18.41 -2.49
C PHE A 45 -10.30 -18.98 -2.83
N VAL A 46 -9.72 -18.52 -3.92
CA VAL A 46 -8.27 -18.55 -4.12
C VAL A 46 -7.65 -17.61 -3.07
N GLY A 47 -7.71 -18.01 -1.79
CA GLY A 47 -7.31 -17.19 -0.69
C GLY A 47 -7.04 -17.99 0.58
N ASP A 48 -6.58 -17.28 1.60
CA ASP A 48 -6.25 -17.87 2.89
C ASP A 48 -7.48 -17.96 3.83
N VAL A 49 -8.70 -17.72 3.34
CA VAL A 49 -9.91 -17.64 4.19
C VAL A 49 -10.16 -18.96 4.92
N GLY A 50 -9.91 -20.10 4.27
CA GLY A 50 -9.99 -21.42 4.94
C GLY A 50 -8.98 -21.57 6.07
N LEU A 51 -7.76 -21.05 5.91
CA LEU A 51 -6.75 -21.02 6.96
C LEU A 51 -7.17 -20.06 8.10
N TYR A 52 -7.74 -18.91 7.79
CA TYR A 52 -8.26 -17.97 8.78
C TYR A 52 -9.42 -18.57 9.59
N GLN A 53 -10.32 -19.27 8.92
CA GLN A 53 -11.42 -20.01 9.57
C GLN A 53 -10.88 -21.12 10.49
N HIS A 54 -9.84 -21.84 10.06
CA HIS A 54 -9.16 -22.82 10.90
C HIS A 54 -8.59 -22.16 12.16
N TRP A 55 -7.85 -21.06 12.04
CA TRP A 55 -7.31 -20.35 13.21
C TRP A 55 -8.38 -19.77 14.12
N TYR A 56 -9.52 -19.35 13.57
CA TYR A 56 -10.66 -18.97 14.38
C TYR A 56 -11.18 -20.16 15.19
N ALA A 57 -11.44 -21.28 14.54
CA ALA A 57 -12.05 -22.45 15.17
C ALA A 57 -11.14 -23.12 16.21
N CYS A 58 -9.84 -23.26 15.92
CA CYS A 58 -8.90 -23.91 16.86
C CYS A 58 -8.52 -23.02 18.04
N CYS A 59 -8.43 -21.73 17.85
CA CYS A 59 -7.68 -20.87 18.74
C CYS A 59 -8.42 -19.59 19.10
N LEU A 60 -8.69 -18.69 18.13
CA LEU A 60 -9.19 -17.33 18.39
C LEU A 60 -10.60 -17.34 19.03
N SER A 61 -11.45 -18.32 18.74
CA SER A 61 -12.75 -18.47 19.39
C SER A 61 -12.66 -18.81 20.90
N ARG A 62 -11.48 -19.25 21.34
CA ARG A 62 -11.16 -19.62 22.73
C ARG A 62 -10.18 -18.63 23.39
N ASP A 63 -10.09 -17.42 22.85
CA ASP A 63 -9.22 -16.36 23.32
C ASP A 63 -7.72 -16.73 23.37
N THR A 64 -7.29 -17.67 22.51
CA THR A 64 -5.90 -18.09 22.36
C THR A 64 -5.36 -17.73 20.99
N PHE A 65 -4.04 -17.57 20.85
CA PHE A 65 -3.39 -17.30 19.57
C PHE A 65 -2.84 -18.59 18.95
N PRO A 66 -2.89 -18.76 17.62
CA PRO A 66 -2.30 -19.89 16.91
C PRO A 66 -0.76 -19.77 16.81
N SER A 67 -0.10 -19.36 17.89
CA SER A 67 1.33 -19.07 17.95
C SER A 67 2.24 -20.28 17.73
N ALA A 68 1.71 -21.49 17.93
CA ALA A 68 2.42 -22.75 17.67
C ALA A 68 2.33 -23.17 16.19
N ASP A 69 1.40 -22.59 15.40
CA ASP A 69 1.27 -22.89 13.98
C ASP A 69 2.34 -22.12 13.18
N PRO A 70 3.27 -22.80 12.46
CA PRO A 70 4.26 -22.13 11.62
C PRO A 70 3.67 -21.27 10.50
N MET A 71 2.40 -21.49 10.14
CA MET A 71 1.67 -20.67 9.18
C MET A 71 1.22 -19.34 9.77
N TRP A 72 1.19 -19.17 11.10
CA TRP A 72 0.92 -17.91 11.75
C TRP A 72 2.10 -16.95 11.62
N GLN A 73 2.03 -16.09 10.63
CA GLN A 73 3.10 -15.16 10.25
C GLN A 73 2.66 -13.70 10.33
N TYR A 74 1.56 -13.45 11.00
CA TYR A 74 0.98 -12.12 11.15
C TYR A 74 1.31 -11.52 12.51
N PRO A 75 1.50 -10.19 12.58
CA PRO A 75 1.52 -9.48 13.85
C PRO A 75 0.23 -9.73 14.64
N PRO A 76 0.27 -9.56 15.96
CA PRO A 76 -0.83 -9.98 16.84
C PRO A 76 -2.17 -9.29 16.58
N GLY A 77 -2.17 -8.06 16.07
CA GLY A 77 -3.42 -7.36 15.70
C GLY A 77 -4.24 -8.05 14.60
N ALA A 78 -3.60 -8.90 13.79
CA ALA A 78 -4.34 -9.73 12.83
C ALA A 78 -5.34 -10.66 13.52
N GLY A 79 -5.03 -11.14 14.74
CA GLY A 79 -5.93 -11.99 15.50
C GLY A 79 -7.29 -11.35 15.76
N LEU A 80 -7.33 -10.06 16.09
CA LEU A 80 -8.60 -9.32 16.27
C LEU A 80 -9.39 -9.22 14.97
N VAL A 81 -8.72 -9.00 13.86
CA VAL A 81 -9.37 -8.93 12.54
C VAL A 81 -9.94 -10.28 12.14
N LEU A 82 -9.19 -11.36 12.35
CA LEU A 82 -9.61 -12.72 12.01
C LEU A 82 -10.63 -13.30 13.01
N TRP A 83 -10.71 -12.76 14.20
CA TRP A 83 -11.73 -13.12 15.19
C TRP A 83 -13.10 -12.57 14.83
N LEU A 84 -13.17 -11.37 14.24
CA LEU A 84 -14.42 -10.65 13.99
C LEU A 84 -15.41 -11.40 13.09
N PRO A 85 -15.03 -11.98 11.93
CA PRO A 85 -15.97 -12.72 11.06
C PRO A 85 -16.67 -13.86 11.78
N GLY A 86 -15.99 -14.56 12.68
CA GLY A 86 -16.59 -15.66 13.43
C GLY A 86 -17.59 -15.24 14.52
N ARG A 87 -17.79 -13.94 14.73
CA ARG A 87 -18.79 -13.36 15.64
C ARG A 87 -20.02 -12.81 14.91
N LEU A 88 -19.99 -12.79 13.59
CA LEU A 88 -21.11 -12.39 12.77
C LEU A 88 -22.02 -13.58 12.48
N PRO A 89 -23.31 -13.37 12.11
CA PRO A 89 -24.31 -14.42 12.02
C PRO A 89 -24.20 -15.31 10.77
N GLY A 90 -23.34 -14.97 9.80
CA GLY A 90 -23.19 -15.70 8.55
C GLY A 90 -22.19 -16.85 8.61
N SER A 91 -21.78 -17.33 7.44
CA SER A 91 -20.64 -18.23 7.36
C SER A 91 -19.34 -17.44 7.49
N TYR A 92 -18.29 -18.02 8.10
CA TYR A 92 -17.01 -17.33 8.26
C TYR A 92 -16.45 -16.75 6.95
N PRO A 93 -16.47 -17.47 5.81
CA PRO A 93 -16.03 -16.91 4.54
C PRO A 93 -16.85 -15.74 4.04
N ASP A 94 -18.18 -15.79 4.17
CA ASP A 94 -19.07 -14.70 3.74
C ASP A 94 -18.89 -13.47 4.61
N ASP A 95 -18.78 -13.67 5.92
CA ASP A 95 -18.57 -12.59 6.89
C ASP A 95 -17.19 -11.93 6.72
N PHE A 96 -16.16 -12.71 6.37
CA PHE A 96 -14.85 -12.18 6.02
C PHE A 96 -14.90 -11.34 4.72
N ALA A 97 -15.60 -11.85 3.70
CA ALA A 97 -15.79 -11.12 2.45
C ALA A 97 -16.59 -9.83 2.65
N LEU A 98 -17.61 -9.85 3.53
CA LEU A 98 -18.37 -8.67 3.92
C LEU A 98 -17.48 -7.64 4.62
N LEU A 99 -16.65 -8.05 5.56
CA LEU A 99 -15.67 -7.20 6.23
C LEU A 99 -14.70 -6.55 5.22
N ALA A 100 -14.13 -7.35 4.31
CA ALA A 100 -13.22 -6.86 3.28
C ALA A 100 -13.92 -5.86 2.34
N THR A 101 -15.16 -6.15 1.93
CA THR A 101 -15.97 -5.24 1.08
C THR A 101 -16.33 -3.95 1.83
N GLY A 102 -16.62 -4.02 3.12
CA GLY A 102 -16.82 -2.85 3.97
C GLY A 102 -15.58 -1.96 4.05
N CYS A 103 -14.39 -2.56 4.14
CA CYS A 103 -13.12 -1.83 4.09
C CYS A 103 -12.87 -1.18 2.71
N ASP A 104 -13.15 -1.88 1.60
CA ASP A 104 -13.10 -1.33 0.25
C ASP A 104 -14.06 -0.13 0.07
N LEU A 105 -15.28 -0.24 0.57
CA LEU A 105 -16.24 0.84 0.60
C LEU A 105 -15.70 2.06 1.38
N ALA A 106 -15.11 1.83 2.56
CA ALA A 106 -14.51 2.88 3.37
C ALA A 106 -13.38 3.61 2.63
N VAL A 107 -12.51 2.88 1.92
CA VAL A 107 -11.47 3.47 1.05
C VAL A 107 -12.12 4.36 -0.02
N THR A 108 -13.15 3.86 -0.70
CA THR A 108 -13.85 4.61 -1.75
C THR A 108 -14.47 5.90 -1.20
N ILE A 109 -15.16 5.83 -0.05
CA ILE A 109 -15.74 7.00 0.63
C ILE A 109 -14.67 8.03 0.96
N VAL A 110 -13.53 7.60 1.52
CA VAL A 110 -12.45 8.50 1.94
C VAL A 110 -11.80 9.17 0.75
N LEU A 111 -11.55 8.45 -0.35
CA LEU A 111 -10.99 9.01 -1.59
C LEU A 111 -11.95 10.02 -2.25
N VAL A 112 -13.25 9.73 -2.28
CA VAL A 112 -14.27 10.67 -2.76
C VAL A 112 -14.35 11.90 -1.84
N ALA A 113 -14.30 11.72 -0.51
CA ALA A 113 -14.28 12.83 0.42
C ALA A 113 -13.01 13.70 0.27
N ALA A 114 -11.85 13.09 0.03
CA ALA A 114 -10.59 13.81 -0.24
C ALA A 114 -10.71 14.66 -1.52
N SER A 115 -11.35 14.14 -2.57
CA SER A 115 -11.58 14.90 -3.81
C SER A 115 -12.45 16.14 -3.59
N ARG A 116 -13.48 16.05 -2.76
CA ARG A 116 -14.38 17.18 -2.42
C ARG A 116 -13.68 18.27 -1.61
N ARG A 117 -12.62 17.94 -0.86
CA ARG A 117 -11.79 18.88 -0.08
C ARG A 117 -10.71 19.56 -0.92
N GLY A 118 -10.84 19.57 -2.21
CA GLY A 118 -9.90 20.18 -3.13
C GLY A 118 -8.88 19.22 -3.76
N GLY A 119 -9.07 17.91 -3.61
CA GLY A 119 -8.30 16.86 -4.28
C GLY A 119 -8.82 16.53 -5.69
N SER A 120 -8.59 15.30 -6.14
CA SER A 120 -8.98 14.78 -7.45
C SER A 120 -9.77 13.47 -7.30
N LEU A 121 -10.81 13.27 -8.12
CA LEU A 121 -11.52 11.99 -8.24
C LEU A 121 -10.68 10.89 -8.91
N ALA A 122 -9.51 11.24 -9.49
CA ALA A 122 -8.65 10.26 -10.13
C ALA A 122 -8.22 9.13 -9.18
N GLY A 123 -7.99 9.43 -7.89
CA GLY A 123 -7.67 8.43 -6.88
C GLY A 123 -8.84 7.45 -6.64
N ALA A 124 -10.06 7.97 -6.52
CA ALA A 124 -11.25 7.13 -6.34
C ALA A 124 -11.51 6.25 -7.57
N TRP A 125 -11.40 6.79 -8.77
CA TRP A 125 -11.53 6.01 -10.02
C TRP A 125 -10.44 4.96 -10.15
N TYR A 126 -9.19 5.32 -9.84
CA TYR A 126 -8.07 4.38 -9.86
C TYR A 126 -8.31 3.18 -8.93
N TRP A 127 -8.81 3.44 -7.70
CA TRP A 127 -9.17 2.41 -6.74
C TRP A 127 -10.33 1.54 -7.24
N VAL A 128 -11.43 2.18 -7.66
CA VAL A 128 -12.66 1.49 -8.09
C VAL A 128 -12.41 0.59 -9.29
N CYS A 129 -11.54 1.00 -10.23
CA CYS A 129 -11.17 0.19 -11.39
C CYS A 129 -10.00 -0.76 -11.11
N GLY A 130 -9.09 -0.42 -10.20
CA GLY A 130 -7.89 -1.22 -9.92
C GLY A 130 -8.16 -2.46 -9.06
N VAL A 131 -9.07 -2.36 -8.07
CA VAL A 131 -9.40 -3.50 -7.20
C VAL A 131 -9.99 -4.69 -7.98
N PRO A 132 -10.93 -4.53 -8.91
CA PRO A 132 -11.46 -5.64 -9.71
C PRO A 132 -10.41 -6.38 -10.53
N VAL A 133 -9.31 -5.72 -10.91
CA VAL A 133 -8.20 -6.38 -11.61
C VAL A 133 -7.64 -7.55 -10.81
N LEU A 134 -7.63 -7.46 -9.47
CA LEU A 134 -7.12 -8.53 -8.60
C LEU A 134 -8.12 -9.66 -8.36
N GLY A 135 -9.36 -9.50 -8.80
CA GLY A 135 -10.39 -10.52 -8.64
C GLY A 135 -10.63 -10.88 -7.16
N SER A 136 -10.81 -12.18 -6.89
CA SER A 136 -11.06 -12.71 -5.54
C SER A 136 -9.91 -12.46 -4.56
N LEU A 137 -8.67 -12.20 -5.03
CA LEU A 137 -7.54 -11.85 -4.18
C LEU A 137 -7.78 -10.58 -3.35
N ALA A 138 -8.60 -9.66 -3.86
CA ALA A 138 -8.90 -8.42 -3.15
C ALA A 138 -9.77 -8.65 -1.90
N VAL A 139 -10.70 -9.59 -1.94
CA VAL A 139 -11.68 -9.84 -0.85
C VAL A 139 -11.37 -11.11 -0.05
N GLY A 140 -10.57 -12.03 -0.58
CA GLY A 140 -10.17 -13.29 0.05
C GLY A 140 -8.88 -13.22 0.88
N ARG A 141 -8.34 -12.03 1.13
CA ARG A 141 -7.07 -11.81 1.85
C ARG A 141 -7.19 -10.74 2.92
N LEU A 142 -6.42 -10.91 3.99
CA LEU A 142 -6.37 -9.96 5.12
C LEU A 142 -5.95 -8.54 4.69
N ASP A 143 -5.30 -8.40 3.55
CA ASP A 143 -4.60 -7.20 3.09
C ASP A 143 -5.51 -5.98 2.89
N MET A 144 -6.81 -6.17 2.65
CA MET A 144 -7.78 -5.08 2.51
C MET A 144 -7.85 -4.20 3.76
N ILE A 145 -7.73 -4.79 4.94
CA ILE A 145 -7.85 -4.07 6.22
C ILE A 145 -6.68 -3.12 6.46
N PRO A 146 -5.40 -3.55 6.42
CA PRO A 146 -4.27 -2.63 6.58
C PRO A 146 -4.18 -1.62 5.42
N VAL A 147 -4.65 -1.95 4.21
CA VAL A 147 -4.75 -0.98 3.10
C VAL A 147 -5.78 0.10 3.41
N MET A 148 -6.97 -0.26 3.87
CA MET A 148 -8.00 0.68 4.28
C MET A 148 -7.47 1.63 5.34
N LEU A 149 -6.90 1.11 6.44
CA LEU A 149 -6.32 1.92 7.51
C LEU A 149 -5.21 2.86 7.00
N SER A 150 -4.38 2.37 6.08
CA SER A 150 -3.30 3.14 5.46
C SER A 150 -3.82 4.29 4.59
N VAL A 151 -4.80 4.03 3.73
CA VAL A 151 -5.40 5.07 2.88
C VAL A 151 -6.11 6.12 3.74
N VAL A 152 -6.86 5.69 4.76
CA VAL A 152 -7.50 6.62 5.72
C VAL A 152 -6.46 7.48 6.43
N ALA A 153 -5.35 6.87 6.89
CA ALA A 153 -4.24 7.59 7.53
C ALA A 153 -3.60 8.63 6.61
N LEU A 154 -3.40 8.31 5.33
CA LEU A 154 -2.84 9.22 4.33
C LEU A 154 -3.80 10.37 4.00
N CYS A 155 -5.10 10.10 3.92
CA CYS A 155 -6.13 11.10 3.65
C CYS A 155 -6.50 11.96 4.89
N ALA A 156 -6.07 11.57 6.10
CA ALA A 156 -6.23 12.32 7.34
C ALA A 156 -5.22 13.48 7.48
N ALA A 157 -4.95 14.20 6.39
CA ALA A 157 -3.95 15.25 6.33
C ALA A 157 -4.11 16.28 7.46
N GLY A 158 -3.01 16.69 8.08
CA GLY A 158 -2.96 17.66 9.18
C GLY A 158 -3.26 17.09 10.59
N ARG A 159 -3.74 15.86 10.70
CA ARG A 159 -4.10 15.22 11.98
C ARG A 159 -3.05 14.17 12.41
N GLY A 160 -1.86 14.63 12.80
CA GLY A 160 -0.74 13.73 13.13
C GLY A 160 -1.07 12.63 14.14
N GLY A 161 -1.89 12.90 15.16
CA GLY A 161 -2.34 11.89 16.13
C GLY A 161 -3.19 10.79 15.47
N VAL A 162 -4.19 11.16 14.68
CA VAL A 162 -5.04 10.20 13.94
C VAL A 162 -4.19 9.36 12.99
N ARG A 163 -3.29 10.00 12.24
CA ARG A 163 -2.36 9.31 11.33
C ARG A 163 -1.52 8.28 12.09
N GLY A 164 -0.91 8.68 13.22
CA GLY A 164 -0.08 7.80 14.02
C GLY A 164 -0.85 6.61 14.61
N GLY A 165 -2.05 6.84 15.12
CA GLY A 165 -2.91 5.80 15.64
C GLY A 165 -3.33 4.79 14.57
N LEU A 166 -3.80 5.25 13.40
CA LEU A 166 -4.18 4.38 12.29
C LEU A 166 -2.99 3.60 11.72
N LEU A 167 -1.81 4.23 11.63
CA LEU A 167 -0.58 3.57 11.22
C LEU A 167 -0.21 2.44 12.19
N ALA A 168 -0.30 2.69 13.48
CA ALA A 168 0.01 1.69 14.49
C ALA A 168 -0.94 0.50 14.44
N VAL A 169 -2.25 0.74 14.32
CA VAL A 169 -3.25 -0.32 14.16
C VAL A 169 -3.00 -1.10 12.87
N ALA A 170 -2.75 -0.42 11.75
CA ALA A 170 -2.45 -1.06 10.48
C ALA A 170 -1.18 -1.94 10.57
N ALA A 171 -0.12 -1.43 11.21
CA ALA A 171 1.13 -2.16 11.40
C ALA A 171 0.97 -3.35 12.38
N ALA A 172 0.08 -3.23 13.37
CA ALA A 172 -0.27 -4.33 14.26
C ALA A 172 -1.02 -5.47 13.54
N VAL A 173 -1.74 -5.18 12.45
CA VAL A 173 -2.38 -6.19 11.59
C VAL A 173 -1.38 -6.79 10.60
N LYS A 174 -0.55 -5.94 9.98
CA LYS A 174 0.49 -6.34 9.02
C LYS A 174 1.60 -5.30 9.02
N ALA A 175 2.86 -5.70 9.07
CA ALA A 175 3.99 -4.81 9.38
C ALA A 175 4.27 -3.71 8.33
N TRP A 176 3.93 -3.93 7.06
CA TRP A 176 4.29 -3.02 5.95
C TRP A 176 3.84 -1.54 6.12
N PRO A 177 2.70 -1.21 6.80
CA PRO A 177 2.28 0.18 6.94
C PRO A 177 3.29 1.08 7.69
N VAL A 178 4.31 0.51 8.32
CA VAL A 178 5.43 1.29 8.89
C VAL A 178 6.10 2.18 7.82
N THR A 179 6.04 1.82 6.56
CA THR A 179 6.54 2.61 5.42
C THR A 179 5.87 3.99 5.31
N LEU A 180 4.66 4.15 5.88
CA LEU A 180 3.93 5.41 5.89
C LEU A 180 4.61 6.49 6.74
N LEU A 181 5.54 6.12 7.61
CA LEU A 181 6.36 7.07 8.36
C LEU A 181 7.14 8.01 7.44
N ALA A 182 7.56 7.54 6.26
CA ALA A 182 8.27 8.35 5.26
C ALA A 182 7.50 9.60 4.83
N GLY A 183 6.17 9.59 4.93
CA GLY A 183 5.31 10.73 4.62
C GLY A 183 4.95 11.60 5.82
N THR A 184 5.68 11.55 6.94
CA THR A 184 5.38 12.34 8.13
C THR A 184 5.96 13.74 8.02
N ALA A 185 5.11 14.77 8.12
CA ALA A 185 5.54 16.16 8.10
C ALA A 185 6.40 16.52 9.34
N PRO A 186 7.38 17.43 9.23
CA PRO A 186 8.30 17.77 10.31
C PRO A 186 7.60 18.10 11.65
N GLY A 187 6.57 18.92 11.61
CA GLY A 187 5.82 19.31 12.82
C GLY A 187 4.89 18.25 13.41
N GLN A 188 4.77 17.07 12.77
CA GLN A 188 3.85 16.01 13.22
C GLN A 188 4.57 14.83 13.90
N TRP A 189 5.91 14.73 13.80
CA TRP A 189 6.69 13.59 14.29
C TRP A 189 6.38 13.21 15.72
N ARG A 190 6.41 14.19 16.65
CA ARG A 190 6.11 13.93 18.06
C ARG A 190 4.73 13.29 18.24
N ARG A 191 3.70 13.81 17.57
CA ARG A 191 2.32 13.29 17.69
C ARG A 191 2.21 11.89 17.10
N VAL A 192 2.79 11.68 15.92
CA VAL A 192 2.79 10.37 15.24
C VAL A 192 3.49 9.33 16.11
N LEU A 193 4.69 9.61 16.60
CA LEU A 193 5.46 8.66 17.41
C LEU A 193 4.77 8.35 18.74
N VAL A 194 4.27 9.37 19.46
CA VAL A 194 3.59 9.16 20.75
C VAL A 194 2.32 8.32 20.55
N THR A 195 1.47 8.65 19.58
CA THR A 195 0.24 7.87 19.35
C THR A 195 0.53 6.47 18.85
N THR A 196 1.56 6.29 17.99
CA THR A 196 2.00 4.97 17.56
C THR A 196 2.45 4.13 18.76
N LEU A 197 3.30 4.69 19.62
CA LEU A 197 3.78 4.00 20.82
C LEU A 197 2.63 3.63 21.76
N VAL A 198 1.71 4.55 22.04
CA VAL A 198 0.56 4.30 22.92
C VAL A 198 -0.30 3.16 22.37
N VAL A 199 -0.58 3.16 21.05
CA VAL A 199 -1.39 2.10 20.43
C VAL A 199 -0.65 0.76 20.45
N VAL A 200 0.65 0.74 20.15
CA VAL A 200 1.46 -0.50 20.21
C VAL A 200 1.47 -1.06 21.64
N LEU A 201 1.70 -0.23 22.64
CA LEU A 201 1.68 -0.68 24.04
C LEU A 201 0.30 -1.17 24.47
N ALA A 202 -0.78 -0.50 24.03
CA ALA A 202 -2.15 -0.95 24.30
C ALA A 202 -2.45 -2.29 23.65
N VAL A 203 -2.03 -2.49 22.39
CA VAL A 203 -2.17 -3.77 21.68
C VAL A 203 -1.41 -4.88 22.40
N LEU A 204 -0.15 -4.63 22.78
CA LEU A 204 0.68 -5.61 23.49
C LEU A 204 0.10 -5.94 24.88
N ALA A 205 -0.43 -4.95 25.60
CA ALA A 205 -1.05 -5.15 26.91
C ALA A 205 -2.37 -5.93 26.82
N PHE A 206 -3.15 -5.69 25.76
CA PHE A 206 -4.43 -6.39 25.52
C PHE A 206 -4.21 -7.83 25.07
N LEU A 207 -3.22 -8.08 24.23
CA LEU A 207 -2.92 -9.38 23.66
C LEU A 207 -1.97 -10.16 24.57
N ARG A 208 -2.53 -10.86 25.57
CA ARG A 208 -1.80 -11.70 26.50
C ARG A 208 -1.31 -12.96 25.77
N GLY A 209 0.02 -13.21 25.70
CA GLY A 209 0.58 -14.45 25.16
C GLY A 209 1.85 -14.26 24.31
N PRO A 210 2.35 -15.32 23.65
CA PRO A 210 3.57 -15.29 22.83
C PRO A 210 3.32 -14.51 21.51
N THR A 211 3.19 -13.20 21.64
CA THR A 211 2.80 -12.28 20.56
C THR A 211 3.89 -12.06 19.52
N MET A 212 5.12 -12.49 19.79
CA MET A 212 6.29 -12.27 18.92
C MET A 212 6.72 -13.54 18.13
N SER A 213 6.00 -14.67 18.25
CA SER A 213 6.32 -15.91 17.50
C SER A 213 6.33 -15.69 15.99
N PHE A 214 5.51 -14.77 15.47
CA PHE A 214 5.45 -14.46 14.05
C PHE A 214 6.81 -13.99 13.48
N LEU A 215 7.67 -13.35 14.29
CA LEU A 215 9.00 -12.92 13.85
C LEU A 215 9.90 -14.13 13.53
N ALA A 216 9.90 -15.14 14.40
CA ALA A 216 10.64 -16.39 14.17
C ALA A 216 10.08 -17.13 12.93
N HIS A 217 8.75 -17.17 12.76
CA HIS A 217 8.11 -17.78 11.59
C HIS A 217 8.43 -17.02 10.31
N GLN A 218 8.53 -15.67 10.34
CA GLN A 218 8.95 -14.87 9.20
C GLN A 218 10.42 -15.11 8.82
N ASP A 219 11.31 -15.22 9.80
CA ASP A 219 12.74 -15.51 9.54
C ASP A 219 12.96 -16.91 8.95
N ALA A 220 12.11 -17.87 9.32
CA ALA A 220 12.13 -19.24 8.81
C ALA A 220 11.67 -19.37 7.34
N ARG A 221 11.01 -18.33 6.76
CA ARG A 221 10.60 -18.32 5.35
C ARG A 221 11.81 -18.23 4.42
N GLY A 222 11.73 -18.98 3.34
CA GLY A 222 12.66 -18.85 2.22
C GLY A 222 12.27 -17.72 1.26
N THR A 223 12.91 -17.73 0.09
CA THR A 223 12.59 -16.81 -0.99
C THR A 223 11.46 -17.38 -1.84
N GLU A 224 10.33 -16.70 -1.88
CA GLU A 224 9.18 -17.08 -2.72
C GLU A 224 9.50 -16.92 -4.20
N ILE A 225 9.03 -17.85 -5.04
CA ILE A 225 9.29 -17.86 -6.49
C ILE A 225 8.69 -16.64 -7.21
N GLU A 226 7.71 -15.99 -6.60
CA GLU A 226 7.06 -14.78 -7.13
C GLU A 226 7.80 -13.49 -6.75
N SER A 227 8.83 -13.55 -5.88
CA SER A 227 9.58 -12.35 -5.50
C SER A 227 10.54 -11.90 -6.61
N ALA A 228 10.75 -10.60 -6.72
CA ALA A 228 11.66 -10.05 -7.74
C ALA A 228 13.09 -10.59 -7.61
N VAL A 229 13.54 -10.86 -6.39
CA VAL A 229 14.86 -11.46 -6.14
C VAL A 229 14.94 -12.94 -6.56
N ALA A 230 13.81 -13.62 -6.76
CA ALA A 230 13.75 -14.99 -7.27
C ALA A 230 13.76 -15.07 -8.80
N VAL A 231 13.40 -13.99 -9.51
CA VAL A 231 13.29 -13.99 -10.99
C VAL A 231 14.54 -14.49 -11.68
N PRO A 232 15.77 -14.09 -11.30
CA PRO A 232 16.99 -14.64 -11.93
C PRO A 232 17.06 -16.17 -11.83
N PHE A 233 16.65 -16.77 -10.71
CA PHE A 233 16.63 -18.22 -10.52
C PHE A 233 15.53 -18.88 -11.33
N MET A 234 14.36 -18.26 -11.44
CA MET A 234 13.25 -18.76 -12.26
C MET A 234 13.64 -18.78 -13.75
N ILE A 235 14.41 -17.77 -14.21
CA ILE A 235 14.97 -17.73 -15.56
C ILE A 235 16.08 -18.79 -15.69
N TRP A 236 16.99 -18.87 -14.72
CA TRP A 236 18.06 -19.87 -14.73
C TRP A 236 17.54 -21.30 -14.70
N ARG A 237 16.38 -21.53 -14.08
CA ARG A 237 15.70 -22.84 -14.10
C ARG A 237 15.38 -23.30 -15.53
N LEU A 238 15.06 -22.38 -16.45
CA LEU A 238 14.85 -22.70 -17.87
C LEU A 238 16.14 -23.15 -18.57
N ALA A 239 17.30 -22.74 -18.04
CA ALA A 239 18.64 -23.08 -18.54
C ALA A 239 19.32 -24.21 -17.73
N GLY A 240 18.58 -24.97 -16.90
CA GLY A 240 19.11 -26.13 -16.20
C GLY A 240 19.62 -25.88 -14.78
N TRP A 241 19.13 -24.85 -14.06
CA TRP A 241 19.44 -24.73 -12.63
C TRP A 241 18.98 -25.98 -11.85
N HIS A 242 19.90 -26.58 -11.10
CA HIS A 242 19.68 -27.81 -10.34
C HIS A 242 18.97 -27.64 -9.00
N GLY A 243 18.38 -26.49 -8.71
CA GLY A 243 17.55 -26.28 -7.54
C GLY A 243 16.11 -26.79 -7.74
N SER A 244 15.35 -26.78 -6.68
CA SER A 244 13.97 -27.24 -6.63
C SER A 244 13.03 -26.15 -6.10
N LEU A 245 11.74 -26.30 -6.39
CA LEU A 245 10.68 -25.48 -5.80
C LEU A 245 10.00 -26.29 -4.70
N VAL A 246 10.07 -25.80 -3.47
CA VAL A 246 9.49 -26.47 -2.30
C VAL A 246 8.29 -25.69 -1.79
N TYR A 247 7.14 -26.36 -1.62
CA TYR A 247 5.98 -25.75 -0.99
C TYR A 247 6.14 -25.75 0.53
N LYS A 248 6.27 -24.55 1.12
CA LYS A 248 6.41 -24.39 2.56
C LYS A 248 5.82 -23.03 2.97
N TYR A 249 5.20 -22.97 4.15
CA TYR A 249 4.59 -21.75 4.68
C TYR A 249 3.56 -21.10 3.74
N GLY A 250 2.79 -21.92 3.02
CA GLY A 250 1.72 -21.42 2.13
C GLY A 250 2.19 -20.91 0.76
N ALA A 251 3.48 -21.03 0.42
CA ALA A 251 4.03 -20.57 -0.84
C ALA A 251 5.13 -21.50 -1.37
N TYR A 252 5.37 -21.46 -2.70
CA TYR A 252 6.53 -22.12 -3.29
C TYR A 252 7.77 -21.27 -3.12
N GLN A 253 8.83 -21.89 -2.65
CA GLN A 253 10.12 -21.26 -2.32
C GLN A 253 11.26 -21.91 -3.10
N LEU A 254 12.30 -21.11 -3.40
CA LEU A 254 13.55 -21.61 -3.97
C LEU A 254 14.28 -22.46 -2.94
N SER A 255 14.77 -23.63 -3.36
CA SER A 255 15.60 -24.53 -2.56
C SER A 255 16.74 -25.10 -3.41
N GLY A 256 17.89 -25.35 -2.80
CA GLY A 256 19.04 -25.95 -3.45
C GLY A 256 20.20 -24.97 -3.65
N ALA A 257 21.12 -25.33 -4.57
CA ALA A 257 22.35 -24.60 -4.78
C ALA A 257 22.10 -23.12 -5.12
N HIS A 258 22.80 -22.23 -4.43
CA HIS A 258 22.77 -20.77 -4.59
C HIS A 258 21.44 -20.09 -4.22
N ALA A 259 20.37 -20.81 -3.83
CA ALA A 259 19.09 -20.20 -3.43
C ALA A 259 19.25 -19.21 -2.26
N GLY A 260 20.28 -19.41 -1.40
CA GLY A 260 20.64 -18.48 -0.33
C GLY A 260 21.01 -17.08 -0.83
N LEU A 261 21.61 -16.96 -2.03
CA LEU A 261 21.98 -15.65 -2.59
C LEU A 261 20.79 -14.73 -2.80
N ALA A 262 19.63 -15.27 -3.20
CA ALA A 262 18.41 -14.47 -3.32
C ALA A 262 17.95 -13.92 -1.97
N ARG A 263 18.05 -14.73 -0.91
CA ARG A 263 17.73 -14.29 0.47
C ARG A 263 18.69 -13.21 0.95
N ASP A 264 19.99 -13.41 0.73
CA ASP A 264 21.02 -12.46 1.18
C ASP A 264 20.93 -11.14 0.42
N ALA A 265 20.68 -11.18 -0.90
CA ALA A 265 20.40 -10.00 -1.71
C ALA A 265 19.16 -9.24 -1.20
N SER A 266 18.08 -9.94 -0.86
CA SER A 266 16.90 -9.35 -0.27
C SER A 266 17.19 -8.70 1.09
N ARG A 267 17.87 -9.40 2.00
CA ARG A 267 18.24 -8.88 3.33
C ARG A 267 19.07 -7.61 3.20
N LEU A 268 20.11 -7.64 2.37
CA LEU A 268 20.96 -6.48 2.13
C LEU A 268 20.14 -5.30 1.57
N SER A 269 19.31 -5.56 0.57
CA SER A 269 18.45 -4.52 -0.03
C SER A 269 17.50 -3.90 1.00
N LEU A 270 16.86 -4.71 1.83
CA LEU A 270 15.97 -4.23 2.89
C LEU A 270 16.70 -3.41 3.96
N ILE A 271 17.92 -3.81 4.34
CA ILE A 271 18.78 -3.04 5.26
C ILE A 271 19.12 -1.67 4.64
N LEU A 272 19.54 -1.64 3.37
CA LEU A 272 19.86 -0.40 2.67
C LEU A 272 18.64 0.52 2.56
N ILE A 273 17.46 -0.03 2.26
CA ILE A 273 16.21 0.72 2.23
C ILE A 273 15.89 1.28 3.63
N ALA A 274 16.04 0.48 4.68
CA ALA A 274 15.79 0.95 6.05
C ALA A 274 16.72 2.10 6.45
N VAL A 275 18.02 2.02 6.11
CA VAL A 275 19.00 3.10 6.34
C VAL A 275 18.60 4.36 5.54
N MET A 276 18.26 4.21 4.26
CA MET A 276 17.84 5.32 3.39
C MET A 276 16.56 5.99 3.90
N VAL A 277 15.56 5.21 4.31
CA VAL A 277 14.30 5.73 4.86
C VAL A 277 14.51 6.42 6.20
N THR A 278 15.36 5.85 7.06
CA THR A 278 15.74 6.49 8.33
C THR A 278 16.44 7.83 8.09
N ALA A 279 17.40 7.87 7.16
CA ALA A 279 18.06 9.11 6.77
C ALA A 279 17.06 10.14 6.22
N TRP A 280 16.15 9.74 5.32
CA TRP A 280 15.05 10.58 4.83
C TRP A 280 14.21 11.16 5.98
N CYS A 281 13.76 10.32 6.89
CA CYS A 281 12.94 10.72 8.04
C CYS A 281 13.69 11.69 8.96
N VAL A 282 14.95 11.43 9.27
CA VAL A 282 15.79 12.28 10.12
C VAL A 282 16.07 13.63 9.45
N LEU A 283 16.45 13.64 8.16
CA LEU A 283 16.72 14.86 7.41
C LEU A 283 15.46 15.72 7.28
N THR A 284 14.31 15.10 7.05
CA THR A 284 13.01 15.76 7.00
C THR A 284 12.62 16.34 8.37
N ALA A 285 12.76 15.54 9.44
CA ALA A 285 12.46 15.99 10.81
C ALA A 285 13.34 17.14 11.25
N ARG A 286 14.61 17.18 10.82
CA ARG A 286 15.57 18.25 11.08
C ARG A 286 15.44 19.46 10.15
N GLY A 287 14.45 19.48 9.24
CA GLY A 287 14.23 20.55 8.28
C GLY A 287 15.32 20.69 7.22
N ARG A 288 16.20 19.67 7.06
CA ARG A 288 17.24 19.66 6.01
C ARG A 288 16.64 19.40 4.62
N ILE A 289 15.47 18.78 4.54
CA ILE A 289 14.68 18.58 3.35
C ILE A 289 13.48 19.51 3.44
N ARG A 290 13.28 20.41 2.44
CA ARG A 290 12.11 21.26 2.39
C ARG A 290 10.86 20.40 2.19
N TRP A 291 10.00 20.38 3.20
CA TRP A 291 8.77 19.60 3.15
C TRP A 291 7.80 20.12 2.10
N ARG A 292 7.20 19.21 1.35
CA ARG A 292 6.13 19.49 0.38
C ARG A 292 4.91 18.63 0.75
N PRO A 293 3.67 19.17 0.62
CA PRO A 293 2.45 18.43 0.97
C PRO A 293 2.31 17.08 0.24
N GLU A 294 2.77 17.01 -1.01
CA GLU A 294 2.76 15.77 -1.82
C GLU A 294 3.58 14.64 -1.20
N PHE A 295 4.64 14.94 -0.44
CA PHE A 295 5.45 13.91 0.23
C PHE A 295 4.65 13.12 1.25
N ALA A 296 3.53 13.67 1.74
CA ALA A 296 2.67 12.94 2.67
C ALA A 296 2.11 11.62 2.08
N THR A 297 1.97 11.54 0.76
CA THR A 297 1.48 10.35 0.04
C THR A 297 2.54 9.75 -0.87
N ASP A 298 3.32 10.58 -1.57
CA ASP A 298 4.27 10.13 -2.59
C ASP A 298 5.46 9.37 -1.98
N ALA A 299 6.00 9.82 -0.83
CA ALA A 299 7.11 9.15 -0.16
C ALA A 299 6.71 7.76 0.41
N PRO A 300 5.55 7.58 1.09
CA PRO A 300 5.03 6.27 1.44
C PRO A 300 4.91 5.29 0.27
N LEU A 301 4.38 5.74 -0.87
CA LEU A 301 4.29 4.89 -2.06
C LEU A 301 5.67 4.45 -2.54
N ALA A 302 6.62 5.40 -2.67
CA ALA A 302 7.98 5.11 -3.11
C ALA A 302 8.67 4.07 -2.20
N VAL A 303 8.59 4.26 -0.88
CA VAL A 303 9.19 3.33 0.10
C VAL A 303 8.51 1.97 0.06
N THR A 304 7.18 1.92 -0.04
CA THR A 304 6.45 0.64 -0.11
C THR A 304 6.82 -0.13 -1.38
N LEU A 305 6.95 0.54 -2.53
CA LEU A 305 7.39 -0.11 -3.77
C LEU A 305 8.83 -0.64 -3.66
N LEU A 306 9.75 0.09 -3.04
CA LEU A 306 11.11 -0.41 -2.77
C LEU A 306 11.09 -1.67 -1.90
N VAL A 307 10.29 -1.64 -0.83
CA VAL A 307 10.13 -2.81 0.07
C VAL A 307 9.54 -4.00 -0.69
N LEU A 308 8.53 -3.79 -1.54
CA LEU A 308 7.94 -4.86 -2.35
C LEU A 308 8.96 -5.51 -3.29
N VAL A 309 9.77 -4.70 -3.99
CA VAL A 309 10.79 -5.21 -4.93
C VAL A 309 11.94 -5.90 -4.20
N ALA A 310 12.33 -5.41 -3.03
CA ALA A 310 13.41 -5.99 -2.24
C ALA A 310 12.99 -7.20 -1.41
N SER A 311 11.68 -7.42 -1.20
CA SER A 311 11.17 -8.47 -0.31
C SER A 311 11.47 -9.87 -0.85
N PRO A 312 11.88 -10.83 0.02
CA PRO A 312 12.00 -12.23 -0.37
C PRO A 312 10.60 -12.88 -0.54
N VAL A 313 9.55 -12.18 -0.14
CA VAL A 313 8.16 -12.60 -0.18
C VAL A 313 7.37 -11.57 -0.97
N LEU A 314 6.80 -11.97 -2.09
CA LEU A 314 5.95 -11.11 -2.91
C LEU A 314 4.70 -11.88 -3.33
N SER A 315 3.73 -11.90 -2.44
CA SER A 315 2.46 -12.57 -2.72
C SER A 315 1.53 -11.72 -3.60
N PRO A 316 0.68 -12.32 -4.44
CA PRO A 316 -0.18 -11.61 -5.40
C PRO A 316 -1.02 -10.49 -4.80
N GLN A 317 -1.52 -10.68 -3.58
CA GLN A 317 -2.33 -9.70 -2.86
C GLN A 317 -1.57 -8.42 -2.49
N TYR A 318 -0.24 -8.40 -2.53
CA TYR A 318 0.54 -7.19 -2.23
C TYR A 318 0.36 -6.09 -3.27
N MET A 319 -0.16 -6.44 -4.45
CA MET A 319 -0.59 -5.45 -5.44
C MET A 319 -1.66 -4.51 -4.87
N LEU A 320 -2.48 -4.98 -3.93
CA LEU A 320 -3.50 -4.17 -3.28
C LEU A 320 -2.88 -3.01 -2.46
N TRP A 321 -1.69 -3.22 -1.86
CA TRP A 321 -0.96 -2.17 -1.14
C TRP A 321 -0.55 -1.05 -2.09
N ALA A 322 0.08 -1.44 -3.21
CA ALA A 322 0.53 -0.49 -4.22
C ALA A 322 -0.65 0.27 -4.86
N ILE A 323 -1.76 -0.44 -5.17
CA ILE A 323 -2.98 0.18 -5.72
C ILE A 323 -3.59 1.17 -4.70
N GLY A 324 -3.71 0.79 -3.43
CA GLY A 324 -4.26 1.66 -2.39
C GLY A 324 -3.44 2.93 -2.17
N LEU A 325 -2.12 2.79 -2.08
CA LEU A 325 -1.23 3.94 -1.90
C LEU A 325 -1.19 4.84 -3.15
N ALA A 326 -1.17 4.25 -4.36
CA ALA A 326 -1.25 5.00 -5.60
C ALA A 326 -2.58 5.77 -5.71
N ALA A 327 -3.70 5.16 -5.29
CA ALA A 327 -4.99 5.82 -5.22
C ALA A 327 -4.97 7.03 -4.28
N ALA A 328 -4.33 6.91 -3.10
CA ALA A 328 -4.15 8.03 -2.17
C ALA A 328 -3.28 9.15 -2.78
N CYS A 329 -2.21 8.79 -3.51
CA CYS A 329 -1.42 9.77 -4.26
C CYS A 329 -2.26 10.50 -5.31
N LEU A 330 -3.02 9.75 -6.13
CA LEU A 330 -3.84 10.31 -7.21
C LEU A 330 -5.03 11.14 -6.71
N ALA A 331 -5.46 10.94 -5.45
CA ALA A 331 -6.44 11.79 -4.81
C ALA A 331 -5.88 13.18 -4.47
N ALA A 332 -4.56 13.34 -4.30
CA ALA A 332 -3.89 14.62 -4.14
C ALA A 332 -3.76 15.37 -5.48
N ARG A 333 -4.00 16.72 -5.47
CA ARG A 333 -3.92 17.53 -6.70
C ARG A 333 -2.53 17.57 -7.31
N ARG A 334 -1.48 17.54 -6.50
CA ARG A 334 -0.09 17.79 -6.90
C ARG A 334 0.79 16.54 -6.80
N THR A 335 0.22 15.35 -6.98
CA THR A 335 1.03 14.13 -7.00
C THR A 335 1.92 14.06 -8.24
N THR A 336 3.12 13.55 -8.05
CA THR A 336 4.06 13.23 -9.12
C THR A 336 3.96 11.76 -9.56
N GLN A 337 3.12 10.94 -8.90
CA GLN A 337 3.13 9.48 -8.97
C GLN A 337 2.29 8.87 -10.10
N ARG A 338 1.71 9.68 -11.01
CA ARG A 338 0.90 9.16 -12.12
C ARG A 338 1.57 8.06 -12.96
N PRO A 339 2.86 8.21 -13.39
CA PRO A 339 3.51 7.15 -14.16
C PRO A 339 3.70 5.85 -13.36
N ALA A 340 4.09 5.96 -12.08
CA ALA A 340 4.21 4.79 -11.20
C ALA A 340 2.84 4.10 -11.02
N ALA A 341 1.74 4.85 -10.89
CA ALA A 341 0.40 4.29 -10.79
C ALA A 341 0.02 3.46 -12.01
N TRP A 342 0.33 3.89 -13.23
CA TRP A 342 0.08 3.10 -14.44
C TRP A 342 0.92 1.83 -14.49
N ALA A 343 2.20 1.90 -14.11
CA ALA A 343 3.05 0.71 -14.03
C ALA A 343 2.55 -0.29 -12.99
N ILE A 344 2.01 0.18 -11.85
CA ILE A 344 1.38 -0.66 -10.83
C ILE A 344 0.16 -1.39 -11.40
N LEU A 345 -0.72 -0.72 -12.14
CA LEU A 345 -1.89 -1.37 -12.76
C LEU A 345 -1.47 -2.42 -13.78
N ALA A 346 -0.47 -2.12 -14.60
CA ALA A 346 0.07 -3.10 -15.55
C ALA A 346 0.67 -4.31 -14.82
N ALA A 347 1.42 -4.09 -13.72
CA ALA A 347 1.94 -5.17 -12.89
C ALA A 347 0.82 -5.99 -12.23
N ALA A 348 -0.27 -5.35 -11.78
CA ALA A 348 -1.43 -6.04 -11.22
C ALA A 348 -2.14 -6.93 -12.25
N LEU A 349 -2.28 -6.48 -13.50
CA LEU A 349 -2.80 -7.30 -14.60
C LEU A 349 -1.92 -8.53 -14.85
N LEU A 350 -0.60 -8.36 -14.92
CA LEU A 350 0.32 -9.49 -15.09
C LEU A 350 0.29 -10.43 -13.87
N THR A 351 0.04 -9.90 -12.67
CA THR A 351 -0.07 -10.72 -11.46
C THR A 351 -1.22 -11.73 -11.58
N VAL A 352 -2.40 -11.33 -12.04
CA VAL A 352 -3.53 -12.28 -12.17
C VAL A 352 -3.36 -13.25 -13.32
N ILE A 353 -2.58 -12.92 -14.33
CA ILE A 353 -2.19 -13.86 -15.40
C ILE A 353 -1.25 -14.94 -14.82
N VAL A 354 -0.30 -14.56 -13.95
CA VAL A 354 0.60 -15.51 -13.27
C VAL A 354 -0.17 -16.33 -12.25
N PHE A 355 -0.93 -15.67 -11.37
CA PHE A 355 -1.67 -16.30 -10.28
C PHE A 355 -3.11 -15.75 -10.21
N PRO A 356 -4.15 -16.60 -10.26
CA PRO A 356 -4.09 -18.06 -10.30
C PRO A 356 -3.95 -18.68 -11.70
N ALA A 357 -4.20 -17.92 -12.78
CA ALA A 357 -4.46 -18.46 -14.12
C ALA A 357 -3.28 -19.28 -14.70
N GLY A 358 -2.06 -18.74 -14.63
CA GLY A 358 -0.84 -19.39 -15.17
C GLY A 358 -0.06 -20.23 -14.17
N TRP A 359 -0.55 -20.36 -12.92
CA TRP A 359 0.23 -20.90 -11.81
C TRP A 359 0.80 -22.31 -12.06
N ALA A 360 -0.06 -23.23 -12.47
CA ALA A 360 0.37 -24.60 -12.78
C ALA A 360 1.42 -24.65 -13.91
N SER A 361 1.31 -23.76 -14.91
CA SER A 361 2.30 -23.67 -15.98
C SER A 361 3.62 -23.08 -15.52
N LEU A 362 3.61 -22.07 -14.64
CA LEU A 362 4.81 -21.54 -14.02
C LEU A 362 5.56 -22.61 -13.23
N LEU A 363 4.85 -23.38 -12.43
CA LEU A 363 5.43 -24.48 -11.62
C LEU A 363 6.04 -25.58 -12.51
N ARG A 364 5.46 -25.86 -13.67
CA ARG A 364 6.03 -26.81 -14.66
C ARG A 364 7.21 -26.26 -15.43
N GLY A 365 7.59 -24.98 -15.25
CA GLY A 365 8.74 -24.38 -15.94
C GLY A 365 8.40 -23.79 -17.32
N SER A 366 7.18 -23.27 -17.49
CA SER A 366 6.81 -22.55 -18.71
C SER A 366 7.65 -21.30 -18.89
N ALA A 367 8.36 -21.17 -20.01
CA ALA A 367 9.13 -19.98 -20.37
C ALA A 367 8.23 -18.74 -20.51
N ILE A 368 7.01 -18.91 -21.05
CA ILE A 368 6.05 -17.82 -21.20
C ILE A 368 5.64 -17.28 -19.82
N MET A 369 5.26 -18.16 -18.89
CA MET A 369 4.84 -17.73 -17.56
C MET A 369 6.01 -17.14 -16.74
N THR A 370 7.21 -17.68 -16.91
CA THR A 370 8.42 -17.09 -16.32
C THR A 370 8.72 -15.71 -16.91
N GLY A 371 8.54 -15.52 -18.20
CA GLY A 371 8.65 -14.22 -18.87
C GLY A 371 7.61 -13.21 -18.38
N ILE A 372 6.36 -13.63 -18.18
CA ILE A 372 5.29 -12.77 -17.65
C ILE A 372 5.59 -12.39 -16.19
N LEU A 373 6.06 -13.33 -15.37
CA LEU A 373 6.51 -13.07 -14.00
C LEU A 373 7.65 -12.03 -13.98
N ALA A 374 8.66 -12.21 -14.84
CA ALA A 374 9.79 -11.28 -14.95
C ALA A 374 9.33 -9.89 -15.41
N ALA A 375 8.40 -9.80 -16.37
CA ALA A 375 7.83 -8.54 -16.83
C ALA A 375 7.03 -7.83 -15.71
N ARG A 376 6.26 -8.58 -14.90
CA ARG A 376 5.55 -8.06 -13.74
C ARG A 376 6.52 -7.42 -12.74
N ASP A 377 7.60 -8.11 -12.40
CA ASP A 377 8.57 -7.62 -11.43
C ASP A 377 9.41 -6.46 -11.98
N ALA A 378 9.72 -6.48 -13.27
CA ALA A 378 10.34 -5.34 -13.95
C ALA A 378 9.46 -4.09 -13.89
N LEU A 379 8.14 -4.22 -14.11
CA LEU A 379 7.20 -3.10 -13.98
C LEU A 379 7.14 -2.56 -12.55
N LEU A 380 7.20 -3.42 -11.52
CA LEU A 380 7.28 -2.99 -10.12
C LEU A 380 8.60 -2.26 -9.83
N ALA A 381 9.72 -2.77 -10.34
CA ALA A 381 11.02 -2.12 -10.21
C ALA A 381 11.04 -0.75 -10.91
N VAL A 382 10.46 -0.64 -12.11
CA VAL A 382 10.29 0.64 -12.81
C VAL A 382 9.39 1.58 -12.01
N ALA A 383 8.26 1.10 -11.48
CA ALA A 383 7.38 1.90 -10.64
C ALA A 383 8.12 2.43 -9.40
N ALA A 384 8.91 1.59 -8.73
CA ALA A 384 9.74 1.98 -7.58
C ALA A 384 10.79 3.03 -7.96
N ALA A 385 11.54 2.79 -9.03
CA ALA A 385 12.58 3.71 -9.51
C ALA A 385 12.00 5.08 -9.91
N VAL A 386 10.92 5.09 -10.70
CA VAL A 386 10.23 6.33 -11.10
C VAL A 386 9.65 7.05 -9.90
N SER A 387 9.02 6.34 -8.97
CA SER A 387 8.45 6.92 -7.76
C SER A 387 9.54 7.59 -6.90
N CYS A 388 10.63 6.88 -6.62
CA CYS A 388 11.77 7.41 -5.86
C CYS A 388 12.42 8.61 -6.56
N TRP A 389 12.69 8.50 -7.85
CA TRP A 389 13.30 9.58 -8.61
C TRP A 389 12.46 10.85 -8.54
N ARG A 390 11.14 10.75 -8.67
CA ARG A 390 10.23 11.91 -8.60
C ARG A 390 10.19 12.54 -7.22
N VAL A 391 10.17 11.74 -6.14
CA VAL A 391 10.25 12.25 -4.76
C VAL A 391 11.57 12.97 -4.54
N LEU A 392 12.70 12.37 -4.93
CA LEU A 392 14.01 12.96 -4.75
C LEU A 392 14.23 14.21 -5.61
N SER A 393 13.75 14.23 -6.85
CA SER A 393 13.83 15.41 -7.73
C SER A 393 13.01 16.57 -7.16
N ALA A 394 11.80 16.29 -6.63
CA ALA A 394 10.99 17.30 -5.95
C ALA A 394 11.65 17.84 -4.67
N ALA A 395 12.40 17.00 -3.94
CA ALA A 395 13.13 17.42 -2.76
C ALA A 395 14.32 18.37 -3.12
N ARG A 396 15.04 18.09 -4.23
CA ARG A 396 16.19 18.91 -4.69
C ARG A 396 15.76 20.27 -5.23
N SER A 397 14.75 20.35 -6.08
CA SER A 397 14.27 21.63 -6.67
C SER A 397 13.79 22.64 -5.62
N GLY A 398 13.35 22.19 -4.44
CA GLY A 398 13.03 23.07 -3.31
C GLY A 398 14.23 23.75 -2.66
N GLY A 399 15.44 23.19 -2.79
CA GLY A 399 16.67 23.77 -2.27
C GLY A 399 17.25 24.87 -3.16
N GLU A 400 17.14 24.72 -4.49
CA GLU A 400 17.65 25.70 -5.46
C GLU A 400 16.88 27.03 -5.42
N ASP A 401 15.56 26.99 -5.20
CA ASP A 401 14.73 28.18 -5.06
C ASP A 401 15.09 29.01 -3.80
N GLN A 402 15.47 28.35 -2.71
CA GLN A 402 15.93 29.04 -1.49
C GLN A 402 17.32 29.66 -1.68
N GLY A 403 18.21 28.99 -2.37
CA GLY A 403 19.54 29.53 -2.68
C GLY A 403 19.45 30.80 -3.54
N LYS A 404 18.53 30.82 -4.50
CA LYS A 404 18.31 31.99 -5.35
C LYS A 404 17.67 33.17 -4.58
N LEU A 405 16.67 32.91 -3.72
CA LEU A 405 16.04 33.94 -2.89
C LEU A 405 17.02 34.50 -1.87
N ALA A 406 17.82 33.69 -1.20
CA ALA A 406 18.84 34.15 -0.26
C ALA A 406 19.96 34.98 -0.95
N ALA A 407 20.32 34.59 -2.17
CA ALA A 407 21.29 35.35 -2.96
C ALA A 407 20.72 36.72 -3.45
N THR A 408 19.42 36.79 -3.70
CA THR A 408 18.74 38.05 -4.13
C THR A 408 18.60 39.03 -2.94
N ASP A 409 18.28 38.49 -1.74
CA ASP A 409 18.20 39.34 -0.52
C ASP A 409 19.57 39.82 -0.04
N ALA A 410 20.63 39.05 -0.24
CA ALA A 410 22.01 39.44 0.08
C ALA A 410 22.61 40.46 -0.90
N GLY A 411 22.02 40.58 -2.09
CA GLY A 411 22.47 41.46 -3.15
C GLY A 411 21.83 42.86 -3.20
N THR A 412 20.88 43.18 -2.30
CA THR A 412 20.25 44.51 -2.26
C THR A 412 21.07 45.41 -1.35
N PRO A 413 21.86 46.36 -1.91
CA PRO A 413 22.58 47.35 -1.07
C PRO A 413 21.56 48.20 -0.35
N ALA A 414 21.72 48.36 0.96
CA ALA A 414 20.95 49.33 1.75
C ALA A 414 21.05 50.68 1.11
N ALA A 415 19.93 51.24 0.64
CA ALA A 415 19.85 52.59 0.12
C ALA A 415 20.33 53.54 1.20
N ALA A 416 21.49 54.16 0.96
CA ALA A 416 22.04 55.21 1.82
C ALA A 416 21.02 56.36 1.90
N GLY A 417 20.42 56.55 3.08
CA GLY A 417 19.55 57.66 3.36
C GLY A 417 20.32 58.97 3.29
N SER A 418 20.15 59.70 2.18
CA SER A 418 20.50 61.10 2.08
C SER A 418 19.49 61.91 2.91
N GLY A 419 19.88 62.33 4.11
CA GLY A 419 19.13 63.32 4.86
C GLY A 419 19.15 64.67 4.20
N PRO A 420 18.05 65.45 4.18
CA PRO A 420 18.06 66.81 3.68
C PRO A 420 18.64 67.75 4.78
N GLY A 421 19.80 68.39 4.48
CA GLY A 421 20.23 69.58 5.16
C GLY A 421 19.29 70.75 4.78
N GLY A 422 18.70 71.39 5.76
CA GLY A 422 18.03 72.71 5.65
C GLY A 422 18.83 73.76 6.35
N PRO A 423 18.71 75.03 5.92
CA PRO A 423 19.36 76.13 6.51
C PRO A 423 18.74 76.57 7.81
#